data_c231520435dc87e7c184f513fe37aec1
#
_entry.id   c231520435dc87e7c184f513fe37aec1
#
_cell.length_a   1.000
_cell.length_b   1.000
_cell.length_c   1.000
_cell.angle_alpha   90.00
_cell.angle_beta   90.00
_cell.angle_gamma   90.00
#
_symmetry.space_group_name_H-M   'P 1'
#
loop_
_entity.id
_entity.type
_entity.pdbx_description
1 polymer ?
#
loop_
_entity_poly.entity_id
_entity_poly.type
_entity_poly.pdbx_seq_one_letter_code
_entity_poly.pdbx_strand_id
1 'polypeptide(L)'
;MALPKLTTPTYELEIPSTDAKIKYRPFLVKEEKILMMAMESKENADITQAVKDIVLECTFNKVDISNMPMFDVEYIFLQIRSKSVGEVSKLKLLCPDDGKTYAEVELNLNEVKVQVGDDHTNKIELDKGMGMIMTYPTIDSFADSGIKDINAGNMLDVISGCIMQIYEEDGKKTYDPKDQTKKELTDFIEQLNTKQFREVQKFFDTMPKLKHEITVKNPKTKKESKITLTGLNDFFV
;
A
#
# COMPACT_ATOMS: atom_id res chain seq x y z
N MET A 1 -17.60 -23.22 35.60
CA MET A 1 -16.65 -23.92 34.70
C MET A 1 -16.22 -22.91 33.63
N ALA A 2 -14.90 -22.76 33.37
CA ALA A 2 -14.41 -21.92 32.28
C ALA A 2 -14.62 -22.66 30.95
N LEU A 3 -15.00 -21.91 29.90
CA LEU A 3 -15.12 -22.48 28.56
C LEU A 3 -13.72 -22.90 28.03
N PRO A 4 -13.66 -23.91 27.15
CA PRO A 4 -12.40 -24.32 26.55
C PRO A 4 -11.79 -23.19 25.70
N LYS A 5 -10.46 -23.06 25.73
CA LYS A 5 -9.72 -22.17 24.85
C LYS A 5 -9.51 -22.84 23.49
N LEU A 6 -9.87 -22.17 22.43
CA LEU A 6 -9.61 -22.61 21.06
C LEU A 6 -8.17 -22.25 20.65
N THR A 7 -7.48 -23.16 20.00
CA THR A 7 -6.16 -22.94 19.44
C THR A 7 -6.30 -22.44 17.99
N THR A 8 -5.53 -21.42 17.62
CA THR A 8 -5.50 -20.87 16.27
C THR A 8 -4.21 -21.31 15.59
N PRO A 9 -4.24 -21.76 14.33
CA PRO A 9 -3.03 -22.08 13.59
C PRO A 9 -2.16 -20.83 13.41
N THR A 10 -0.86 -21.05 13.31
CA THR A 10 0.12 -19.97 13.07
C THR A 10 0.86 -20.25 11.77
N TYR A 11 1.03 -19.24 10.97
CA TYR A 11 1.72 -19.24 9.68
C TYR A 11 2.94 -18.34 9.72
N GLU A 12 3.80 -18.47 8.73
CA GLU A 12 4.96 -17.57 8.51
C GLU A 12 4.81 -16.88 7.17
N LEU A 13 5.26 -15.63 7.10
CA LEU A 13 5.42 -14.88 5.86
C LEU A 13 6.71 -14.05 5.91
N GLU A 14 7.19 -13.67 4.74
CA GLU A 14 8.34 -12.81 4.54
C GLU A 14 7.85 -11.42 4.14
N ILE A 15 8.33 -10.37 4.84
CA ILE A 15 7.95 -8.98 4.58
C ILE A 15 8.66 -8.52 3.31
N PRO A 16 7.94 -8.04 2.29
CA PRO A 16 8.54 -7.72 0.98
C PRO A 16 9.67 -6.67 1.00
N SER A 17 9.60 -5.67 1.91
CA SER A 17 10.59 -4.59 1.96
C SER A 17 11.90 -4.97 2.66
N THR A 18 11.88 -6.00 3.53
CA THR A 18 12.99 -6.30 4.44
C THR A 18 13.46 -7.75 4.40
N ASP A 19 12.72 -8.62 3.71
CA ASP A 19 12.90 -10.09 3.71
C ASP A 19 12.82 -10.71 5.12
N ALA A 20 12.33 -9.95 6.10
CA ALA A 20 12.17 -10.42 7.48
C ALA A 20 11.00 -11.39 7.60
N LYS A 21 11.23 -12.52 8.29
CA LYS A 21 10.20 -13.53 8.53
C LYS A 21 9.42 -13.19 9.78
N ILE A 22 8.11 -13.13 9.65
CA ILE A 22 7.18 -12.91 10.76
C ILE A 22 6.19 -14.06 10.88
N LYS A 23 5.71 -14.29 12.09
CA LYS A 23 4.61 -15.23 12.37
C LYS A 23 3.30 -14.48 12.44
N TYR A 24 2.26 -15.07 11.88
CA TYR A 24 0.92 -14.51 11.94
C TYR A 24 -0.13 -15.60 12.14
N ARG A 25 -1.30 -15.21 12.59
CA ARG A 25 -2.50 -16.05 12.69
C ARG A 25 -3.62 -15.49 11.83
N PRO A 26 -4.59 -16.31 11.43
CA PRO A 26 -5.83 -15.79 10.87
C PRO A 26 -6.52 -14.85 11.86
N PHE A 27 -7.33 -13.92 11.38
CA PHE A 27 -8.19 -13.15 12.25
C PHE A 27 -9.37 -14.02 12.75
N LEU A 28 -9.88 -13.66 13.91
CA LEU A 28 -11.01 -14.30 14.55
C LEU A 28 -12.27 -13.46 14.32
N VAL A 29 -13.42 -13.97 14.75
CA VAL A 29 -14.70 -13.25 14.64
C VAL A 29 -14.65 -11.84 15.26
N LYS A 30 -13.83 -11.63 16.29
CA LYS A 30 -13.68 -10.30 16.91
C LYS A 30 -13.03 -9.29 15.98
N GLU A 31 -11.99 -9.68 15.22
CA GLU A 31 -11.33 -8.81 14.24
C GLU A 31 -12.19 -8.63 12.99
N GLU A 32 -12.89 -9.69 12.55
CA GLU A 32 -13.84 -9.61 11.43
C GLU A 32 -14.95 -8.60 11.72
N LYS A 33 -15.48 -8.59 12.94
CA LYS A 33 -16.48 -7.61 13.38
C LYS A 33 -15.94 -6.17 13.31
N ILE A 34 -14.69 -5.93 13.74
CA ILE A 34 -14.06 -4.61 13.67
C ILE A 34 -13.99 -4.15 12.21
N LEU A 35 -13.54 -5.02 11.31
CA LEU A 35 -13.45 -4.72 9.89
C LEU A 35 -14.81 -4.41 9.27
N MET A 36 -15.84 -5.21 9.58
CA MET A 36 -17.20 -4.98 9.10
C MET A 36 -17.75 -3.63 9.57
N MET A 37 -17.57 -3.28 10.85
CA MET A 37 -18.01 -1.99 11.38
C MET A 37 -17.29 -0.81 10.70
N ALA A 38 -16.00 -0.94 10.45
CA ALA A 38 -15.23 0.07 9.74
C ALA A 38 -15.68 0.23 8.27
N MET A 39 -16.02 -0.87 7.60
CA MET A 39 -16.57 -0.81 6.23
C MET A 39 -17.96 -0.19 6.18
N GLU A 40 -18.80 -0.41 7.21
CA GLU A 40 -20.14 0.19 7.30
C GLU A 40 -20.09 1.71 7.54
N SER A 41 -19.07 2.22 8.26
CA SER A 41 -18.89 3.67 8.47
C SER A 41 -18.59 4.41 7.18
N LYS A 42 -17.97 3.74 6.20
CA LYS A 42 -17.47 4.31 4.93
C LYS A 42 -16.40 5.40 5.10
N GLU A 43 -15.90 5.58 6.31
CA GLU A 43 -14.84 6.52 6.62
C GLU A 43 -13.47 5.84 6.41
N ASN A 44 -12.62 6.45 5.59
CA ASN A 44 -11.30 5.88 5.28
C ASN A 44 -10.41 5.74 6.54
N ALA A 45 -10.54 6.68 7.48
CA ALA A 45 -9.80 6.63 8.74
C ALA A 45 -10.15 5.39 9.57
N ASP A 46 -11.45 5.04 9.65
CA ASP A 46 -11.91 3.85 10.39
C ASP A 46 -11.39 2.57 9.73
N ILE A 47 -11.44 2.49 8.39
CA ILE A 47 -10.94 1.34 7.64
C ILE A 47 -9.42 1.20 7.85
N THR A 48 -8.68 2.30 7.75
CA THR A 48 -7.24 2.32 7.98
C THR A 48 -6.90 1.85 9.40
N GLN A 49 -7.60 2.36 10.41
CA GLN A 49 -7.40 1.95 11.80
C GLN A 49 -7.73 0.47 12.01
N ALA A 50 -8.82 -0.02 11.43
CA ALA A 50 -9.19 -1.44 11.52
C ALA A 50 -8.13 -2.34 10.90
N VAL A 51 -7.57 -1.97 9.74
CA VAL A 51 -6.47 -2.72 9.11
C VAL A 51 -5.23 -2.73 10.01
N LYS A 52 -4.87 -1.58 10.61
CA LYS A 52 -3.74 -1.50 11.56
C LYS A 52 -3.94 -2.43 12.75
N ASP A 53 -5.10 -2.36 13.39
CA ASP A 53 -5.42 -3.16 14.57
C ASP A 53 -5.38 -4.66 14.25
N ILE A 54 -5.95 -5.07 13.10
CA ILE A 54 -5.96 -6.46 12.65
C ILE A 54 -4.53 -6.96 12.38
N VAL A 55 -3.72 -6.18 11.68
CA VAL A 55 -2.33 -6.56 11.37
C VAL A 55 -1.53 -6.71 12.67
N LEU A 56 -1.61 -5.74 13.60
CA LEU A 56 -0.93 -5.82 14.89
C LEU A 56 -1.35 -7.05 15.71
N GLU A 57 -2.64 -7.24 15.92
CA GLU A 57 -3.17 -8.36 16.68
C GLU A 57 -2.80 -9.72 16.06
N CYS A 58 -2.93 -9.83 14.73
CA CYS A 58 -2.66 -11.08 14.03
C CYS A 58 -1.17 -11.40 13.90
N THR A 59 -0.29 -10.40 13.98
CA THR A 59 1.17 -10.59 14.03
C THR A 59 1.75 -10.58 15.44
N PHE A 60 0.89 -10.71 16.46
CA PHE A 60 1.29 -10.75 17.88
C PHE A 60 2.05 -9.49 18.33
N ASN A 61 1.72 -8.32 17.76
CA ASN A 61 2.39 -7.04 17.98
C ASN A 61 3.92 -7.11 17.71
N LYS A 62 4.33 -7.86 16.68
CA LYS A 62 5.74 -8.04 16.32
C LYS A 62 6.20 -7.18 15.15
N VAL A 63 5.30 -6.38 14.57
CA VAL A 63 5.61 -5.46 13.47
C VAL A 63 5.47 -4.00 13.91
N ASP A 64 6.33 -3.14 13.40
CA ASP A 64 6.23 -1.70 13.58
C ASP A 64 5.41 -1.10 12.43
N ILE A 65 4.09 -1.17 12.57
CA ILE A 65 3.17 -0.80 11.49
C ILE A 65 3.22 0.68 11.12
N SER A 66 3.58 1.56 12.06
CA SER A 66 3.63 3.01 11.80
C SER A 66 4.79 3.41 10.90
N ASN A 67 5.90 2.68 10.97
CA ASN A 67 7.08 2.91 10.12
C ASN A 67 7.16 1.96 8.91
N MET A 68 6.19 1.06 8.79
CA MET A 68 6.16 0.08 7.70
C MET A 68 5.61 0.70 6.41
N PRO A 69 6.23 0.42 5.23
CA PRO A 69 5.66 0.81 3.95
C PRO A 69 4.23 0.29 3.75
N MET A 70 3.38 1.09 3.13
CA MET A 70 1.97 0.75 2.91
C MET A 70 1.81 -0.59 2.19
N PHE A 71 2.62 -0.88 1.18
CA PHE A 71 2.54 -2.14 0.42
C PHE A 71 2.87 -3.39 1.26
N ASP A 72 3.69 -3.26 2.32
CA ASP A 72 3.94 -4.36 3.26
C ASP A 72 2.72 -4.60 4.15
N VAL A 73 2.11 -3.53 4.65
CA VAL A 73 0.87 -3.62 5.45
C VAL A 73 -0.23 -4.27 4.63
N GLU A 74 -0.40 -3.85 3.39
CA GLU A 74 -1.36 -4.43 2.45
C GLU A 74 -1.10 -5.91 2.20
N TYR A 75 0.16 -6.29 1.98
CA TYR A 75 0.56 -7.67 1.76
C TYR A 75 0.30 -8.54 2.98
N ILE A 76 0.70 -8.08 4.17
CA ILE A 76 0.46 -8.81 5.43
C ILE A 76 -1.04 -9.01 5.66
N PHE A 77 -1.84 -7.95 5.50
CA PHE A 77 -3.28 -8.02 5.66
C PHE A 77 -3.93 -9.00 4.66
N LEU A 78 -3.49 -8.98 3.39
CA LEU A 78 -3.97 -9.90 2.36
C LEU A 78 -3.69 -11.36 2.75
N GLN A 79 -2.48 -11.67 3.26
CA GLN A 79 -2.10 -13.00 3.71
C GLN A 79 -2.91 -13.44 4.93
N ILE A 80 -3.12 -12.55 5.91
CA ILE A 80 -3.98 -12.82 7.07
C ILE A 80 -5.39 -13.16 6.60
N ARG A 81 -5.97 -12.36 5.70
CA ARG A 81 -7.31 -12.57 5.17
C ARG A 81 -7.44 -13.88 4.39
N SER A 82 -6.46 -14.21 3.56
CA SER A 82 -6.48 -15.45 2.78
C SER A 82 -6.59 -16.70 3.66
N LYS A 83 -5.94 -16.67 4.82
CA LYS A 83 -6.00 -17.77 5.81
C LYS A 83 -7.21 -17.71 6.74
N SER A 84 -7.94 -16.59 6.75
CA SER A 84 -9.11 -16.40 7.63
C SER A 84 -10.43 -16.77 6.95
N VAL A 85 -10.62 -16.28 5.71
CA VAL A 85 -11.90 -16.39 4.98
C VAL A 85 -11.79 -17.38 3.81
N GLY A 86 -10.56 -17.58 3.31
CA GLY A 86 -10.28 -18.46 2.18
C GLY A 86 -9.33 -17.81 1.17
N GLU A 87 -8.66 -18.65 0.42
CA GLU A 87 -7.61 -18.26 -0.51
C GLU A 87 -8.16 -17.73 -1.86
N VAL A 88 -9.43 -17.96 -2.12
CA VAL A 88 -10.09 -17.52 -3.37
C VAL A 88 -11.06 -16.37 -3.05
N SER A 89 -10.86 -15.24 -3.71
CA SER A 89 -11.78 -14.10 -3.69
C SER A 89 -12.60 -14.07 -4.98
N LYS A 90 -13.91 -13.79 -4.85
CA LYS A 90 -14.80 -13.57 -6.01
C LYS A 90 -14.96 -12.07 -6.20
N LEU A 91 -14.54 -11.61 -7.36
CA LEU A 91 -14.53 -10.19 -7.70
C LEU A 91 -15.53 -9.91 -8.83
N LYS A 92 -16.17 -8.75 -8.79
CA LYS A 92 -17.02 -8.22 -9.88
C LYS A 92 -16.29 -7.07 -10.54
N LEU A 93 -15.64 -7.33 -11.67
CA LEU A 93 -14.81 -6.36 -12.37
C LEU A 93 -15.54 -5.77 -13.57
N LEU A 94 -15.47 -4.45 -13.71
CA LEU A 94 -16.03 -3.75 -14.87
C LEU A 94 -15.19 -4.07 -16.11
N CYS A 95 -15.84 -4.56 -17.17
CA CYS A 95 -15.16 -4.91 -18.42
C CYS A 95 -14.70 -3.64 -19.16
N PRO A 96 -13.40 -3.50 -19.46
CA PRO A 96 -12.86 -2.27 -20.08
C PRO A 96 -13.35 -2.05 -21.52
N ASP A 97 -13.76 -3.14 -22.20
CA ASP A 97 -14.13 -3.10 -23.61
C ASP A 97 -15.47 -2.37 -23.88
N ASP A 98 -16.41 -2.38 -22.94
CA ASP A 98 -17.69 -1.67 -23.08
C ASP A 98 -17.97 -0.68 -21.95
N GLY A 99 -17.20 -0.75 -20.86
CA GLY A 99 -17.33 0.15 -19.71
C GLY A 99 -18.67 0.08 -18.98
N LYS A 100 -19.44 -1.01 -19.14
CA LYS A 100 -20.80 -1.16 -18.61
C LYS A 100 -21.09 -2.54 -18.04
N THR A 101 -20.48 -3.57 -18.58
CA THR A 101 -20.74 -4.95 -18.18
C THR A 101 -19.74 -5.37 -17.10
N TYR A 102 -20.25 -6.03 -16.07
CA TYR A 102 -19.41 -6.63 -15.03
C TYR A 102 -19.22 -8.12 -15.32
N ALA A 103 -18.02 -8.60 -15.11
CA ALA A 103 -17.69 -10.01 -15.13
C ALA A 103 -17.31 -10.49 -13.72
N GLU A 104 -17.76 -11.68 -13.35
CA GLU A 104 -17.33 -12.35 -12.13
C GLU A 104 -16.07 -13.15 -12.44
N VAL A 105 -15.06 -12.96 -11.63
CA VAL A 105 -13.77 -13.66 -11.72
C VAL A 105 -13.37 -14.20 -10.35
N GLU A 106 -12.68 -15.31 -10.34
CA GLU A 106 -12.08 -15.87 -9.13
C GLU A 106 -10.58 -15.55 -9.12
N LEU A 107 -10.13 -15.00 -8.03
CA LEU A 107 -8.73 -14.64 -7.81
C LEU A 107 -8.17 -15.45 -6.63
N ASN A 108 -7.08 -16.17 -6.88
CA ASN A 108 -6.31 -16.80 -5.81
C ASN A 108 -5.40 -15.75 -5.15
N LEU A 109 -5.71 -15.39 -3.91
CA LEU A 109 -4.98 -14.37 -3.15
C LEU A 109 -3.50 -14.74 -2.90
N ASN A 110 -3.14 -16.02 -2.92
CA ASN A 110 -1.75 -16.45 -2.78
C ASN A 110 -0.88 -16.11 -4.02
N GLU A 111 -1.49 -15.80 -5.16
CA GLU A 111 -0.79 -15.40 -6.38
C GLU A 111 -0.49 -13.90 -6.43
N VAL A 112 -1.14 -13.13 -5.56
CA VAL A 112 -0.93 -11.67 -5.46
C VAL A 112 0.39 -11.40 -4.76
N LYS A 113 1.24 -10.58 -5.38
CA LYS A 113 2.58 -10.25 -4.88
C LYS A 113 2.83 -8.75 -4.95
N VAL A 114 3.75 -8.30 -4.11
CA VAL A 114 4.34 -6.96 -4.28
C VAL A 114 5.26 -6.99 -5.48
N GLN A 115 5.04 -6.08 -6.42
CA GLN A 115 5.83 -5.92 -7.64
C GLN A 115 6.48 -4.55 -7.65
N VAL A 116 7.72 -4.50 -8.08
CA VAL A 116 8.52 -3.28 -8.24
C VAL A 116 8.60 -2.95 -9.72
N GLY A 117 8.45 -1.69 -10.09
CA GLY A 117 8.63 -1.25 -11.47
C GLY A 117 10.10 -1.33 -11.91
N ASP A 118 10.30 -1.43 -13.22
CA ASP A 118 11.64 -1.43 -13.82
C ASP A 118 12.36 -0.11 -13.49
N ASP A 119 13.68 -0.21 -13.26
CA ASP A 119 14.56 0.93 -12.93
C ASP A 119 14.11 1.75 -11.70
N HIS A 120 13.42 1.12 -10.73
CA HIS A 120 13.07 1.78 -9.49
C HIS A 120 14.31 2.17 -8.68
N THR A 121 14.33 3.41 -8.21
CA THR A 121 15.35 3.91 -7.28
C THR A 121 14.73 4.90 -6.32
N ASN A 122 15.18 4.86 -5.07
CA ASN A 122 14.81 5.83 -4.06
C ASN A 122 15.74 7.05 -4.02
N LYS A 123 16.85 7.01 -4.76
CA LYS A 123 17.77 8.14 -4.91
C LYS A 123 17.41 8.91 -6.16
N ILE A 124 16.97 10.17 -5.98
CA ILE A 124 16.56 11.06 -7.05
C ILE A 124 17.62 12.14 -7.19
N GLU A 125 18.26 12.20 -8.36
CA GLU A 125 19.18 13.27 -8.70
C GLU A 125 18.39 14.45 -9.29
N LEU A 126 18.49 15.61 -8.66
CA LEU A 126 17.77 16.83 -9.06
C LEU A 126 18.64 17.73 -9.93
N ASP A 127 19.91 17.86 -9.58
CA ASP A 127 20.92 18.60 -10.33
C ASP A 127 22.28 17.99 -10.03
N LYS A 128 23.31 18.48 -10.71
CA LYS A 128 24.69 18.00 -10.56
C LYS A 128 25.14 18.11 -9.10
N GLY A 129 25.30 16.96 -8.46
CA GLY A 129 25.72 16.86 -7.07
C GLY A 129 24.65 17.16 -6.02
N MET A 130 23.39 17.41 -6.44
CA MET A 130 22.27 17.65 -5.54
C MET A 130 21.13 16.67 -5.82
N GLY A 131 20.51 16.18 -4.78
CA GLY A 131 19.35 15.28 -4.91
C GLY A 131 18.66 15.00 -3.59
N MET A 132 17.75 14.04 -3.64
CA MET A 132 17.04 13.57 -2.47
C MET A 132 16.99 12.05 -2.42
N ILE A 133 16.88 11.52 -1.21
CA ILE A 133 16.59 10.11 -0.94
C ILE A 133 15.15 10.05 -0.45
N MET A 134 14.34 9.20 -1.09
CA MET A 134 12.93 9.03 -0.78
C MET A 134 12.73 7.78 0.10
N THR A 135 11.69 7.81 0.92
CA THR A 135 11.11 6.65 1.59
C THR A 135 9.71 6.38 1.07
N TYR A 136 9.20 5.19 1.34
CA TYR A 136 7.86 4.83 0.90
C TYR A 136 6.78 5.41 1.83
N PRO A 137 5.60 5.75 1.29
CA PRO A 137 4.47 6.15 2.12
C PRO A 137 4.12 5.06 3.14
N THR A 138 3.86 5.47 4.37
CA THR A 138 3.34 4.57 5.42
C THR A 138 1.82 4.62 5.47
N ILE A 139 1.21 3.70 6.20
CA ILE A 139 -0.25 3.70 6.38
C ILE A 139 -0.75 5.00 7.03
N ASP A 140 0.05 5.60 7.92
CA ASP A 140 -0.28 6.86 8.58
C ASP A 140 -0.22 8.07 7.64
N SER A 141 0.67 8.04 6.65
CA SER A 141 0.74 9.09 5.61
C SER A 141 -0.57 9.23 4.83
N PHE A 142 -1.36 8.16 4.73
CA PHE A 142 -2.65 8.15 4.07
C PHE A 142 -3.82 8.40 5.01
N ALA A 143 -3.71 8.05 6.30
CA ALA A 143 -4.77 8.26 7.28
C ALA A 143 -5.05 9.75 7.52
N ASP A 144 -4.00 10.56 7.67
CA ASP A 144 -4.11 12.00 7.98
C ASP A 144 -4.61 12.84 6.80
N SER A 145 -4.37 12.40 5.59
CA SER A 145 -4.72 13.16 4.38
C SER A 145 -6.04 12.72 3.73
N GLY A 146 -6.71 11.68 4.25
CA GLY A 146 -7.93 11.14 3.68
C GLY A 146 -7.76 10.63 2.25
N ILE A 147 -6.57 10.15 1.91
CA ILE A 147 -6.16 9.86 0.55
C ILE A 147 -6.60 8.46 0.15
N LYS A 148 -7.56 8.38 -0.75
CA LYS A 148 -7.73 7.20 -1.61
C LYS A 148 -6.70 7.21 -2.75
N ASP A 149 -6.35 8.41 -3.22
CA ASP A 149 -5.45 8.63 -4.34
C ASP A 149 -4.58 9.87 -4.13
N ILE A 150 -3.36 9.87 -4.64
CA ILE A 150 -2.53 11.06 -4.75
C ILE A 150 -3.16 11.95 -5.83
N ASN A 151 -3.67 13.10 -5.41
CA ASN A 151 -4.27 14.08 -6.30
C ASN A 151 -3.55 15.44 -6.20
N ALA A 152 -3.85 16.36 -7.10
CA ALA A 152 -3.17 17.65 -7.15
C ALA A 152 -3.23 18.46 -5.84
N GLY A 153 -4.25 18.22 -4.99
CA GLY A 153 -4.43 18.97 -3.75
C GLY A 153 -3.58 18.46 -2.58
N ASN A 154 -3.14 17.19 -2.61
CA ASN A 154 -2.40 16.55 -1.52
C ASN A 154 -1.02 16.02 -1.93
N MET A 155 -0.69 16.08 -3.21
CA MET A 155 0.52 15.50 -3.77
C MET A 155 1.80 16.05 -3.11
N LEU A 156 1.88 17.34 -2.87
CA LEU A 156 3.05 17.96 -2.22
C LEU A 156 3.20 17.50 -0.78
N ASP A 157 2.10 17.32 -0.06
CA ASP A 157 2.08 16.80 1.32
C ASP A 157 2.60 15.36 1.37
N VAL A 158 2.15 14.50 0.44
CA VAL A 158 2.63 13.12 0.36
C VAL A 158 4.11 13.07 -0.01
N ILE A 159 4.53 13.84 -1.01
CA ILE A 159 5.93 13.89 -1.43
C ILE A 159 6.81 14.37 -0.26
N SER A 160 6.44 15.46 0.43
CA SER A 160 7.20 15.98 1.56
C SER A 160 7.35 14.96 2.69
N GLY A 161 6.28 14.19 2.98
CA GLY A 161 6.31 13.12 3.96
C GLY A 161 7.15 11.90 3.57
N CYS A 162 7.49 11.77 2.28
CA CYS A 162 8.32 10.69 1.76
C CYS A 162 9.78 11.09 1.55
N ILE A 163 10.19 12.31 1.88
CA ILE A 163 11.61 12.70 1.83
C ILE A 163 12.32 12.11 3.06
N MET A 164 13.33 11.30 2.84
CA MET A 164 14.19 10.76 3.89
C MET A 164 15.40 11.66 4.14
N GLN A 165 15.96 12.24 3.07
CA GLN A 165 17.13 13.10 3.15
C GLN A 165 17.24 13.95 1.89
N ILE A 166 17.68 15.19 2.01
CA ILE A 166 18.15 16.02 0.91
C ILE A 166 19.68 16.15 1.01
N TYR A 167 20.38 16.12 -0.10
CA TYR A 167 21.83 16.21 -0.13
C TYR A 167 22.32 17.20 -1.21
N GLU A 168 23.45 17.85 -0.92
CA GLU A 168 24.25 18.67 -1.84
C GLU A 168 25.71 18.21 -1.88
N GLU A 169 26.46 18.71 -2.86
CA GLU A 169 27.89 18.46 -3.02
C GLU A 169 28.25 16.95 -2.98
N ASP A 170 27.46 16.14 -3.72
CA ASP A 170 27.62 14.66 -3.75
C ASP A 170 27.54 14.00 -2.36
N GLY A 171 26.72 14.57 -1.47
CA GLY A 171 26.48 14.04 -0.14
C GLY A 171 27.39 14.61 0.96
N LYS A 172 28.23 15.61 0.67
CA LYS A 172 29.02 16.29 1.70
C LYS A 172 28.17 17.16 2.64
N LYS A 173 27.05 17.68 2.14
CA LYS A 173 26.03 18.35 2.93
C LYS A 173 24.73 17.58 2.84
N THR A 174 24.11 17.36 3.99
CA THR A 174 22.86 16.63 4.11
C THR A 174 21.89 17.39 5.00
N TYR A 175 20.61 17.32 4.65
CA TYR A 175 19.52 17.94 5.40
C TYR A 175 18.53 16.83 5.78
N ASP A 176 18.32 16.66 7.10
CA ASP A 176 17.32 15.73 7.62
C ASP A 176 15.95 16.43 7.60
N PRO A 177 14.92 15.86 7.01
CA PRO A 177 13.56 16.39 7.03
C PRO A 177 13.00 16.60 8.44
N LYS A 178 13.50 15.87 9.44
CA LYS A 178 13.09 16.05 10.84
C LYS A 178 13.52 17.39 11.45
N ASP A 179 14.55 17.99 10.88
CA ASP A 179 15.05 19.30 11.28
C ASP A 179 14.38 20.44 10.52
N GLN A 180 13.48 20.12 9.58
CA GLN A 180 12.78 21.07 8.71
C GLN A 180 11.30 21.11 9.04
N THR A 181 10.67 22.24 8.82
CA THR A 181 9.20 22.34 8.89
C THR A 181 8.56 21.75 7.64
N LYS A 182 7.32 21.28 7.74
CA LYS A 182 6.54 20.82 6.59
C LYS A 182 6.48 21.87 5.47
N LYS A 183 6.38 23.17 5.86
CA LYS A 183 6.36 24.28 4.90
C LYS A 183 7.68 24.38 4.13
N GLU A 184 8.83 24.30 4.81
CA GLU A 184 10.14 24.36 4.14
C GLU A 184 10.33 23.21 3.14
N LEU A 185 9.86 22.00 3.48
CA LEU A 185 9.91 20.85 2.58
C LEU A 185 8.97 21.07 1.37
N THR A 186 7.78 21.60 1.58
CA THR A 186 6.84 21.93 0.50
C THR A 186 7.41 23.04 -0.41
N ASP A 187 7.93 24.13 0.19
CA ASP A 187 8.56 25.24 -0.54
C ASP A 187 9.77 24.73 -1.37
N PHE A 188 10.51 23.73 -0.87
CA PHE A 188 11.60 23.09 -1.61
C PHE A 188 11.08 22.32 -2.83
N ILE A 189 10.01 21.54 -2.67
CA ILE A 189 9.41 20.77 -3.77
C ILE A 189 8.84 21.70 -4.83
N GLU A 190 8.23 22.81 -4.45
CA GLU A 190 7.68 23.83 -5.36
C GLU A 190 8.74 24.53 -6.22
N GLN A 191 10.00 24.53 -5.79
CA GLN A 191 11.13 25.08 -6.57
C GLN A 191 11.62 24.14 -7.67
N LEU A 192 11.19 22.88 -7.68
CA LEU A 192 11.59 21.91 -8.69
C LEU A 192 11.05 22.31 -10.07
N ASN A 193 11.89 22.26 -11.08
CA ASN A 193 11.43 22.39 -12.45
C ASN A 193 10.69 21.12 -12.91
N THR A 194 9.99 21.21 -14.04
CA THR A 194 9.17 20.11 -14.57
C THR A 194 9.96 18.80 -14.77
N LYS A 195 11.24 18.88 -15.15
CA LYS A 195 12.08 17.69 -15.37
C LYS A 195 12.39 17.01 -14.02
N GLN A 196 12.83 17.79 -13.05
CA GLN A 196 13.12 17.31 -11.70
C GLN A 196 11.88 16.72 -11.03
N PHE A 197 10.74 17.38 -11.17
CA PHE A 197 9.48 16.89 -10.62
C PHE A 197 9.02 15.57 -11.26
N ARG A 198 9.28 15.35 -12.56
CA ARG A 198 9.02 14.05 -13.22
C ARG A 198 9.85 12.91 -12.64
N GLU A 199 11.10 13.16 -12.23
CA GLU A 199 11.90 12.12 -11.56
C GLU A 199 11.29 11.75 -10.20
N VAL A 200 10.76 12.73 -9.46
CA VAL A 200 10.00 12.47 -8.22
C VAL A 200 8.74 11.67 -8.51
N GLN A 201 7.97 12.03 -9.53
CA GLN A 201 6.78 11.26 -9.92
C GLN A 201 7.14 9.82 -10.32
N LYS A 202 8.25 9.62 -11.06
CA LYS A 202 8.72 8.30 -11.44
C LYS A 202 8.96 7.39 -10.23
N PHE A 203 9.46 7.93 -9.11
CA PHE A 203 9.59 7.15 -7.88
C PHE A 203 8.25 6.56 -7.43
N PHE A 204 7.18 7.37 -7.38
CA PHE A 204 5.84 6.91 -6.97
C PHE A 204 5.21 5.97 -8.01
N ASP A 205 5.49 6.16 -9.29
CA ASP A 205 4.96 5.29 -10.36
C ASP A 205 5.59 3.89 -10.29
N THR A 206 6.89 3.83 -9.99
CA THR A 206 7.69 2.59 -10.01
C THR A 206 7.87 1.93 -8.64
N MET A 207 7.50 2.61 -7.54
CA MET A 207 7.65 2.05 -6.18
C MET A 207 6.94 0.70 -6.04
N PRO A 208 7.37 -0.15 -5.10
CA PRO A 208 6.72 -1.42 -4.83
C PRO A 208 5.22 -1.22 -4.55
N LYS A 209 4.39 -2.05 -5.17
CA LYS A 209 2.92 -2.04 -5.00
C LYS A 209 2.39 -3.46 -4.99
N LEU A 210 1.36 -3.69 -4.18
CA LEU A 210 0.58 -4.91 -4.25
C LEU A 210 -0.16 -4.92 -5.60
N LYS A 211 0.18 -5.86 -6.50
CA LYS A 211 -0.29 -5.85 -7.88
C LYS A 211 -0.55 -7.25 -8.42
N HIS A 212 -1.64 -7.40 -9.15
CA HIS A 212 -1.96 -8.63 -9.86
C HIS A 212 -2.66 -8.32 -11.18
N GLU A 213 -2.24 -8.98 -12.27
CA GLU A 213 -2.88 -8.89 -13.59
C GLU A 213 -3.84 -10.05 -13.78
N ILE A 214 -5.09 -9.76 -14.07
CA ILE A 214 -6.13 -10.77 -14.31
C ILE A 214 -6.76 -10.57 -15.67
N THR A 215 -7.02 -11.69 -16.37
CA THR A 215 -7.74 -11.67 -17.63
C THR A 215 -9.23 -11.84 -17.39
N VAL A 216 -10.01 -10.88 -17.86
CA VAL A 216 -11.48 -10.84 -17.70
C VAL A 216 -12.13 -11.03 -19.07
N LYS A 217 -13.12 -11.94 -19.14
CA LYS A 217 -13.92 -12.16 -20.33
C LYS A 217 -15.30 -11.53 -20.16
N ASN A 218 -15.62 -10.55 -21.00
CA ASN A 218 -16.93 -9.90 -20.98
C ASN A 218 -18.04 -10.92 -21.33
N PRO A 219 -19.03 -11.14 -20.44
CA PRO A 219 -20.09 -12.13 -20.69
C PRO A 219 -20.99 -11.78 -21.89
N LYS A 220 -21.09 -10.49 -22.27
CA LYS A 220 -21.90 -10.02 -23.40
C LYS A 220 -21.12 -10.02 -24.71
N THR A 221 -20.00 -9.31 -24.76
CA THR A 221 -19.23 -9.14 -26.01
C THR A 221 -18.31 -10.32 -26.30
N LYS A 222 -18.06 -11.19 -25.30
CA LYS A 222 -17.12 -12.34 -25.35
C LYS A 222 -15.64 -11.93 -25.50
N LYS A 223 -15.34 -10.62 -25.48
CA LYS A 223 -13.98 -10.12 -25.60
C LYS A 223 -13.21 -10.31 -24.29
N GLU A 224 -11.95 -10.66 -24.43
CA GLU A 224 -11.01 -10.77 -23.31
C GLU A 224 -10.23 -9.45 -23.15
N SER A 225 -10.07 -9.01 -21.90
CA SER A 225 -9.33 -7.80 -21.53
C SER A 225 -8.50 -8.09 -20.30
N LYS A 226 -7.32 -7.47 -20.20
CA LYS A 226 -6.48 -7.53 -19.01
C LYS A 226 -6.82 -6.38 -18.10
N ILE A 227 -6.98 -6.67 -16.82
CA ILE A 227 -7.19 -5.69 -15.76
C ILE A 227 -6.06 -5.85 -14.75
N THR A 228 -5.44 -4.74 -14.36
CA THR A 228 -4.46 -4.72 -13.29
C THR A 228 -5.16 -4.29 -12.01
N LEU A 229 -5.14 -5.15 -11.01
CA LEU A 229 -5.60 -4.87 -9.65
C LEU A 229 -4.42 -4.30 -8.85
N THR A 230 -4.65 -3.23 -8.10
CA THR A 230 -3.58 -2.54 -7.33
C THR A 230 -4.10 -2.09 -5.97
N GLY A 231 -3.35 -2.40 -4.91
CA GLY A 231 -3.73 -2.06 -3.54
C GLY A 231 -4.90 -2.91 -3.02
N LEU A 232 -5.15 -2.84 -1.70
CA LEU A 232 -6.14 -3.70 -1.04
C LEU A 232 -7.56 -3.56 -1.59
N ASN A 233 -7.95 -2.34 -1.98
CA ASN A 233 -9.33 -2.08 -2.40
C ASN A 233 -9.75 -2.94 -3.59
N ASP A 234 -8.86 -3.15 -4.56
CA ASP A 234 -9.19 -3.91 -5.78
C ASP A 234 -9.35 -5.41 -5.52
N PHE A 235 -8.86 -5.91 -4.39
CA PHE A 235 -8.92 -7.32 -4.03
C PHE A 235 -10.14 -7.70 -3.20
N PHE A 236 -11.01 -6.72 -2.83
CA PHE A 236 -12.13 -6.91 -1.91
C PHE A 236 -13.46 -6.32 -2.40
N VAL A 237 -13.54 -5.93 -3.67
CA VAL A 237 -14.74 -5.34 -4.29
C VAL A 237 -15.73 -6.42 -4.73
#